data_b4a7212d16949ee7b6ebc4e37249f5ae
#
_entry.id   b4a7212d16949ee7b6ebc4e37249f5ae
#
_cell.length_a   1.000
_cell.length_b   1.000
_cell.length_c   1.000
_cell.angle_alpha   90.00
_cell.angle_beta   90.00
_cell.angle_gamma   90.00
#
_symmetry.space_group_name_H-M   'P 1'
#
loop_
_entity.id
_entity.type
_entity.pdbx_description
1 polymer ?
#
loop_
_entity_poly.entity_id
_entity_poly.type
_entity_poly.pdbx_seq_one_letter_code
_entity_poly.pdbx_strand_id
1 'polypeptide(L)'
;MKHQEYILQKAVCRFLEKEYPNVLFLSDTIGNIKLTESQAYRNKQIQKNGFKCPDLLILEPNRLWNGLFIELKIKSPYKKNGQLYKNEHLQAQEKSINDLIKKGYFAFFKWDFEDIKKLIHAYMKDK
;
A
#
# COMPACT_ATOMS: atom_id res chain seq x y z
N MET A 1 -13.91 9.18 -6.97
CA MET A 1 -12.45 9.27 -6.87
C MET A 1 -11.97 8.37 -5.76
N LYS A 2 -12.15 8.79 -4.52
CA LYS A 2 -11.88 7.94 -3.37
C LYS A 2 -12.62 6.62 -3.44
N HIS A 3 -13.78 6.63 -4.05
CA HIS A 3 -14.61 5.45 -4.24
C HIS A 3 -13.93 4.40 -5.11
N GLN A 4 -13.22 4.83 -6.17
CA GLN A 4 -12.51 3.90 -7.06
C GLN A 4 -11.31 3.25 -6.36
N GLU A 5 -10.59 4.01 -5.55
CA GLU A 5 -9.51 3.44 -4.73
C GLU A 5 -10.07 2.44 -3.73
N TYR A 6 -11.18 2.77 -3.10
CA TYR A 6 -11.83 1.87 -2.16
C TYR A 6 -12.27 0.56 -2.84
N ILE A 7 -12.81 0.65 -4.05
CA ILE A 7 -13.22 -0.54 -4.80
C ILE A 7 -12.02 -1.44 -5.07
N LEU A 8 -10.90 -0.87 -5.49
CA LEU A 8 -9.67 -1.61 -5.72
C LEU A 8 -9.16 -2.24 -4.41
N GLN A 9 -9.10 -1.46 -3.34
CA GLN A 9 -8.66 -1.92 -2.03
C GLN A 9 -9.50 -3.09 -1.55
N LYS A 10 -10.81 -2.96 -1.65
CA LYS A 10 -11.75 -4.01 -1.26
C LYS A 10 -11.55 -5.28 -2.08
N ALA A 11 -11.36 -5.14 -3.39
CA ALA A 11 -11.13 -6.28 -4.27
C ALA A 11 -9.86 -7.06 -3.87
N VAL A 12 -8.78 -6.33 -3.56
CA VAL A 12 -7.53 -6.96 -3.13
C VAL A 12 -7.70 -7.65 -1.78
N CYS A 13 -8.37 -7.01 -0.83
CA CYS A 13 -8.61 -7.60 0.48
C CYS A 13 -9.44 -8.89 0.37
N ARG A 14 -10.46 -8.89 -0.46
CA ARG A 14 -11.28 -10.08 -0.67
C ARG A 14 -10.51 -11.19 -1.37
N PHE A 15 -9.65 -10.84 -2.30
CA PHE A 15 -8.75 -11.79 -2.95
C PHE A 15 -7.85 -12.48 -1.92
N LEU A 16 -7.25 -11.69 -1.01
CA LEU A 16 -6.39 -12.23 0.04
C LEU A 16 -7.16 -13.17 0.96
N GLU A 17 -8.34 -12.77 1.41
CA GLU A 17 -9.17 -13.61 2.27
C GLU A 17 -9.50 -14.94 1.62
N LYS A 18 -9.80 -14.93 0.32
CA LYS A 18 -10.20 -16.13 -0.41
C LYS A 18 -9.02 -17.03 -0.75
N GLU A 19 -7.95 -16.45 -1.30
CA GLU A 19 -6.83 -17.25 -1.85
C GLU A 19 -5.75 -17.55 -0.81
N TYR A 20 -5.63 -16.71 0.22
CA TYR A 20 -4.60 -16.83 1.25
C TYR A 20 -5.20 -16.60 2.64
N PRO A 21 -6.14 -17.49 3.06
CA PRO A 21 -6.90 -17.25 4.31
C PRO A 21 -6.04 -17.23 5.58
N ASN A 22 -4.83 -17.77 5.53
CA ASN A 22 -3.95 -17.79 6.70
C ASN A 22 -2.95 -16.63 6.73
N VAL A 23 -2.96 -15.77 5.72
CA VAL A 23 -2.05 -14.63 5.64
C VAL A 23 -2.67 -13.46 6.38
N LEU A 24 -1.90 -12.86 7.27
CA LEU A 24 -2.34 -11.67 8.00
C LEU A 24 -2.09 -10.43 7.15
N PHE A 25 -3.05 -9.53 7.12
CA PHE A 25 -2.87 -8.25 6.45
C PHE A 25 -3.63 -7.14 7.17
N LEU A 26 -3.16 -5.92 6.97
CA LEU A 26 -3.82 -4.71 7.44
C LEU A 26 -4.13 -3.82 6.25
N SER A 27 -5.32 -3.27 6.23
CA SER A 27 -5.74 -2.35 5.18
C SER A 27 -6.12 -1.02 5.82
N ASP A 28 -5.58 0.08 5.30
CA ASP A 28 -5.83 1.40 5.85
C ASP A 28 -7.27 1.84 5.57
N THR A 29 -7.99 2.21 6.63
CA THR A 29 -9.35 2.69 6.53
C THR A 29 -9.44 4.22 6.68
N ILE A 30 -8.44 4.83 7.28
CA ILE A 30 -8.46 6.27 7.60
C ILE A 30 -8.45 7.12 6.34
N GLY A 31 -7.72 6.69 5.31
CA GLY A 31 -7.66 7.39 4.03
C GLY A 31 -9.02 7.53 3.33
N ASN A 32 -10.01 6.72 3.70
CA ASN A 32 -11.35 6.70 3.10
C ASN A 32 -12.39 7.39 3.96
N ILE A 33 -11.99 7.94 5.11
CA ILE A 33 -12.89 8.55 6.08
C ILE A 33 -12.45 9.99 6.34
N LYS A 34 -13.42 10.91 6.32
CA LYS A 34 -13.16 12.30 6.68
C LYS A 34 -13.16 12.42 8.20
N LEU A 35 -12.00 12.74 8.77
CA LEU A 35 -11.85 12.90 10.21
C LEU A 35 -12.30 14.30 10.64
N THR A 36 -12.84 14.39 11.85
CA THR A 36 -13.05 15.70 12.50
C THR A 36 -11.68 16.27 12.87
N GLU A 37 -11.62 17.55 13.19
CA GLU A 37 -10.36 18.19 13.59
C GLU A 37 -9.73 17.48 14.78
N SER A 38 -10.52 17.13 15.77
CA SER A 38 -10.01 16.47 16.97
C SER A 38 -9.54 15.04 16.67
N GLN A 39 -10.21 14.33 15.79
CA GLN A 39 -9.78 12.99 15.34
C GLN A 39 -8.47 13.07 14.55
N ALA A 40 -8.36 14.04 13.65
CA ALA A 40 -7.15 14.24 12.85
C ALA A 40 -5.97 14.58 13.76
N TYR A 41 -6.18 15.44 14.76
CA TYR A 41 -5.13 15.82 15.71
C TYR A 41 -4.65 14.59 16.49
N ARG A 42 -5.58 13.81 17.03
CA ARG A 42 -5.22 12.60 17.80
C ARG A 42 -4.50 11.58 16.93
N ASN A 43 -4.98 11.39 15.69
CA ASN A 43 -4.33 10.46 14.77
C ASN A 43 -2.89 10.88 14.50
N LYS A 44 -2.66 12.18 14.28
CA LYS A 44 -1.34 12.71 14.03
C LYS A 44 -0.38 12.47 15.20
N GLN A 45 -0.89 12.52 16.44
CA GLN A 45 -0.06 12.33 17.62
C GLN A 45 0.51 10.91 17.75
N ILE A 46 -0.13 9.93 17.12
CA ILE A 46 0.28 8.52 17.22
C ILE A 46 0.91 8.00 15.94
N GLN A 47 1.08 8.85 14.93
CA GLN A 47 1.71 8.45 13.67
C GLN A 47 3.18 8.84 13.66
N LYS A 48 3.99 8.03 12.99
CA LYS A 48 5.41 8.36 12.80
C LYS A 48 5.50 9.59 11.89
N ASN A 49 6.16 10.63 12.36
CA ASN A 49 6.32 11.86 11.60
C ASN A 49 7.07 11.59 10.29
N GLY A 50 6.52 12.10 9.20
CA GLY A 50 7.15 11.99 7.87
C GLY A 50 7.02 10.64 7.19
N PHE A 51 6.37 9.67 7.83
CA PHE A 51 6.14 8.36 7.23
C PHE A 51 4.73 8.28 6.67
N LYS A 52 4.61 7.95 5.38
CA LYS A 52 3.33 7.71 4.70
C LYS A 52 3.14 6.22 4.54
N CYS A 53 2.46 5.60 5.51
CA CYS A 53 2.23 4.16 5.48
C CYS A 53 1.41 3.78 4.24
N PRO A 54 1.84 2.76 3.47
CA PRO A 54 1.04 2.27 2.34
C PRO A 54 -0.34 1.79 2.75
N ASP A 55 -1.26 1.72 1.79
CA ASP A 55 -2.66 1.35 2.03
C ASP A 55 -2.84 -0.08 2.50
N LEU A 56 -1.98 -0.98 2.07
CA LEU A 56 -2.13 -2.41 2.34
C LEU A 56 -0.80 -2.98 2.81
N LEU A 57 -0.84 -3.64 3.96
CA LEU A 57 0.31 -4.27 4.58
C LEU A 57 0.05 -5.77 4.68
N ILE A 58 0.76 -6.56 3.88
CA ILE A 58 0.69 -8.02 3.92
C ILE A 58 1.82 -8.51 4.81
N LEU A 59 1.47 -9.05 5.96
CA LEU A 59 2.40 -9.40 7.03
C LEU A 59 2.86 -10.85 6.91
N GLU A 60 3.33 -11.19 5.72
CA GLU A 60 3.81 -12.52 5.40
C GLU A 60 5.23 -12.40 4.87
N PRO A 61 6.23 -13.00 5.51
CA PRO A 61 7.58 -12.98 4.96
C PRO A 61 7.72 -13.97 3.81
N ASN A 62 8.66 -13.69 2.92
CA ASN A 62 9.08 -14.68 1.93
C ASN A 62 10.59 -14.84 2.00
N ARG A 63 11.22 -15.47 1.00
CA ARG A 63 12.63 -15.76 1.03
C ARG A 63 13.51 -14.51 1.16
N LEU A 64 13.09 -13.40 0.54
CA LEU A 64 13.89 -12.17 0.47
C LEU A 64 13.37 -11.03 1.32
N TRP A 65 12.07 -11.03 1.65
CA TRP A 65 11.42 -9.86 2.24
C TRP A 65 10.66 -10.21 3.51
N ASN A 66 10.57 -9.24 4.41
CA ASN A 66 9.87 -9.41 5.68
C ASN A 66 8.36 -9.18 5.57
N GLY A 67 7.91 -8.57 4.50
CA GLY A 67 6.50 -8.28 4.25
C GLY A 67 6.33 -7.58 2.92
N LEU A 68 5.07 -7.47 2.47
CA LEU A 68 4.71 -6.89 1.18
C LEU A 68 3.74 -5.74 1.42
N PHE A 69 4.13 -4.52 1.05
CA PHE A 69 3.36 -3.32 1.30
C PHE A 69 3.00 -2.65 -0.03
N ILE A 70 1.74 -2.32 -0.21
CA ILE A 70 1.26 -1.79 -1.49
C ILE A 70 0.53 -0.46 -1.27
N GLU A 71 0.99 0.57 -1.99
CA GLU A 71 0.28 1.85 -2.06
C GLU A 71 -0.62 1.80 -3.30
N LEU A 72 -1.93 1.83 -3.09
CA LEU A 72 -2.90 1.68 -4.18
C LEU A 72 -3.21 3.02 -4.82
N LYS A 73 -3.24 3.04 -6.16
CA LYS A 73 -3.60 4.20 -6.96
C LYS A 73 -4.68 3.79 -7.95
N ILE A 74 -5.47 4.75 -8.44
CA ILE A 74 -6.46 4.47 -9.48
C ILE A 74 -5.84 4.44 -10.87
N LYS A 75 -4.67 5.06 -11.03
CA LYS A 75 -3.90 5.05 -12.27
C LYS A 75 -2.42 5.17 -11.93
N SER A 76 -1.56 4.86 -12.91
CA SER A 76 -0.12 4.92 -12.72
C SER A 76 0.34 6.31 -12.24
N PRO A 77 1.16 6.37 -11.17
CA PRO A 77 1.75 7.63 -10.71
C PRO A 77 2.98 8.03 -11.53
N TYR A 78 3.35 7.24 -12.55
CA TYR A 78 4.53 7.46 -13.35
C TYR A 78 4.19 8.06 -14.71
N LYS A 79 5.08 8.93 -15.21
CA LYS A 79 5.02 9.45 -16.57
C LYS A 79 5.42 8.36 -17.56
N LYS A 80 5.21 8.61 -18.85
CA LYS A 80 5.60 7.67 -19.90
C LYS A 80 7.10 7.35 -19.89
N ASN A 81 7.93 8.30 -19.43
CA ASN A 81 9.38 8.10 -19.33
C ASN A 81 9.81 7.34 -18.09
N GLY A 82 8.86 6.87 -17.27
CA GLY A 82 9.14 6.12 -16.06
C GLY A 82 9.38 6.94 -14.81
N GLN A 83 9.39 8.27 -14.93
CA GLN A 83 9.59 9.14 -13.78
C GLN A 83 8.27 9.39 -13.05
N LEU A 84 8.34 9.51 -11.73
CA LEU A 84 7.20 9.85 -10.91
C LEU A 84 6.73 11.28 -11.25
N TYR A 85 5.42 11.50 -11.29
CA TYR A 85 4.88 12.86 -11.44
C TYR A 85 5.36 13.74 -10.30
N LYS A 86 5.63 15.01 -10.58
CA LYS A 86 6.02 15.99 -9.56
C LYS A 86 4.80 16.37 -8.73
N ASN A 87 4.74 15.82 -7.54
CA ASN A 87 3.63 16.02 -6.61
C ASN A 87 4.18 15.71 -5.22
N GLU A 88 4.03 16.64 -4.30
CA GLU A 88 4.59 16.50 -2.95
C GLU A 88 4.10 15.26 -2.25
N HIS A 89 2.80 14.95 -2.41
CA HIS A 89 2.20 13.78 -1.79
C HIS A 89 2.80 12.48 -2.35
N LEU A 90 2.93 12.39 -3.68
CA LEU A 90 3.55 11.22 -4.33
C LEU A 90 5.01 11.07 -3.92
N GLN A 91 5.75 12.19 -3.84
CA GLN A 91 7.15 12.15 -3.44
C GLN A 91 7.31 11.68 -1.99
N ALA A 92 6.42 12.12 -1.10
CA ALA A 92 6.44 11.67 0.29
C ALA A 92 6.11 10.18 0.39
N GLN A 93 5.17 9.69 -0.41
CA GLN A 93 4.84 8.27 -0.47
C GLN A 93 6.01 7.45 -1.02
N GLU A 94 6.68 7.94 -2.06
CA GLU A 94 7.84 7.27 -2.63
C GLU A 94 9.00 7.19 -1.63
N LYS A 95 9.23 8.28 -0.88
CA LYS A 95 10.25 8.28 0.16
C LYS A 95 9.97 7.19 1.20
N SER A 96 8.72 7.08 1.63
CA SER A 96 8.32 6.05 2.60
C SER A 96 8.50 4.64 2.04
N ILE A 97 8.15 4.45 0.77
CA ILE A 97 8.35 3.17 0.07
C ILE A 97 9.84 2.82 0.06
N ASN A 98 10.70 3.77 -0.30
CA ASN A 98 12.14 3.53 -0.34
C ASN A 98 12.72 3.23 1.04
N ASP A 99 12.22 3.88 2.08
CA ASP A 99 12.64 3.61 3.45
C ASP A 99 12.23 2.20 3.88
N LEU A 100 11.04 1.76 3.48
CA LEU A 100 10.57 0.40 3.76
C LEU A 100 11.44 -0.65 3.07
N ILE A 101 11.80 -0.41 1.81
CA ILE A 101 12.67 -1.32 1.05
C ILE A 101 14.02 -1.47 1.75
N LYS A 102 14.59 -0.38 2.22
CA LYS A 102 15.87 -0.39 2.94
C LYS A 102 15.79 -1.21 4.22
N LYS A 103 14.61 -1.32 4.81
CA LYS A 103 14.40 -2.07 6.05
C LYS A 103 13.97 -3.52 5.81
N GLY A 104 13.93 -3.95 4.56
CA GLY A 104 13.63 -5.34 4.24
C GLY A 104 12.19 -5.64 3.90
N TYR A 105 11.40 -4.62 3.58
CA TYR A 105 10.01 -4.81 3.15
C TYR A 105 9.89 -4.54 1.66
N PHE A 106 9.14 -5.37 0.95
CA PHE A 106 8.90 -5.15 -0.47
C PHE A 106 7.72 -4.17 -0.60
N ALA A 107 7.98 -2.97 -1.10
CA ALA A 107 6.97 -1.90 -1.12
C ALA A 107 6.97 -1.17 -2.46
N PHE A 108 5.76 -0.78 -2.93
CA PHE A 108 5.63 -0.12 -4.24
C PHE A 108 4.22 0.43 -4.42
N PHE A 109 4.08 1.24 -5.49
CA PHE A 109 2.77 1.66 -5.98
C PHE A 109 2.20 0.58 -6.90
N LYS A 110 0.88 0.36 -6.83
CA LYS A 110 0.18 -0.47 -7.81
C LYS A 110 -1.19 0.14 -8.11
N TRP A 111 -1.68 -0.09 -9.32
CA TRP A 111 -2.94 0.52 -9.77
C TRP A 111 -3.81 -0.42 -10.61
N ASP A 112 -3.39 -1.65 -10.83
CA ASP A 112 -4.13 -2.62 -11.62
C ASP A 112 -4.36 -3.91 -10.84
N PHE A 113 -5.62 -4.31 -10.72
CA PHE A 113 -5.99 -5.47 -9.92
C PHE A 113 -5.34 -6.77 -10.41
N GLU A 114 -5.31 -6.99 -11.73
CA GLU A 114 -4.72 -8.21 -12.27
C GLU A 114 -3.22 -8.29 -11.99
N ASP A 115 -2.51 -7.17 -12.12
CA ASP A 115 -1.09 -7.09 -11.79
C ASP A 115 -0.86 -7.35 -10.30
N ILE A 116 -1.71 -6.80 -9.45
CA ILE A 116 -1.60 -6.98 -8.00
C ILE A 116 -1.75 -8.46 -7.65
N LYS A 117 -2.73 -9.15 -8.23
CA LYS A 117 -2.92 -10.58 -7.99
C LYS A 117 -1.70 -11.40 -8.42
N LYS A 118 -1.16 -11.12 -9.60
CA LYS A 118 0.03 -11.81 -10.11
C LYS A 118 1.22 -11.61 -9.18
N LEU A 119 1.39 -10.38 -8.71
CA LEU A 119 2.47 -10.05 -7.81
C LEU A 119 2.34 -10.77 -6.48
N ILE A 120 1.14 -10.77 -5.91
CA ILE A 120 0.90 -11.46 -4.64
C ILE A 120 1.17 -12.96 -4.79
N HIS A 121 0.69 -13.57 -5.88
CA HIS A 121 0.96 -14.99 -6.13
C HIS A 121 2.46 -15.27 -6.22
N ALA A 122 3.19 -14.44 -6.97
CA ALA A 122 4.64 -14.61 -7.11
C ALA A 122 5.35 -14.43 -5.76
N TYR A 123 4.94 -13.44 -4.99
CA TYR A 123 5.50 -13.19 -3.67
C TYR A 123 5.29 -14.38 -2.72
N MET A 124 4.08 -14.94 -2.72
CA MET A 124 3.73 -16.05 -1.83
C MET A 124 4.44 -17.35 -2.20
N LYS A 125 4.78 -17.53 -3.47
CA LYS A 125 5.49 -18.73 -3.93
C LYS A 125 6.98 -18.70 -3.61
N ASP A 126 7.55 -17.53 -3.40
CA ASP A 126 8.98 -17.37 -3.17
C ASP A 126 9.30 -17.54 -1.67
N LYS A 127 9.26 -18.77 -1.23
CA LYS A 127 9.56 -19.13 0.17
C LYS A 127 11.03 -19.61 0.35
#